data_77a3b98c0a74717cae7d62f3f53d603d
#
_entry.id   77a3b98c0a74717cae7d62f3f53d603d
#
_cell.length_a   1.000
_cell.length_b   1.000
_cell.length_c   1.000
_cell.angle_alpha   90.00
_cell.angle_beta   90.00
_cell.angle_gamma   90.00
#
_symmetry.space_group_name_H-M   'P 1'
#
loop_
_entity.id
_entity.type
_entity.pdbx_description
1 polymer ?
#
loop_
_entity_poly.entity_id
_entity_poly.type
_entity_poly.pdbx_seq_one_letter_code
_entity_poly.pdbx_strand_id
1 'polypeptide(L)'
;MGAPAARVSELSRHWVQSGHQVTVLTGFPNHPDGVIRPEYHARFRRMVFRESIEGVNIVRSWLLPFPNRKSYERMLNYSSFCVSAAATGSLLERPDVVIATSPQLLVGLSGWWVAKLNRVPFILEVRDLWPESLAAVGVGNPDSLLHRALGRIAAFLYRNADHIVVVTPAFQEHLIRRWQVPAQKISVVQNGVETPLFSPKGSATLRKSLGAEGRFVVSYIGTLGLAHGLETMISAAERLQDAAPNVLFLLVGEGADRERILAMAESKHLRNLRVVAQQPREKIPDYISASDACLVLLKKSDVFETVIPTKMLEFMSCGRPVILGVNGQARQILERAKAGIYVEPENTSALCEAILKLQQQDFLRESLGRNGRDYVVNNLSREGTAAEYLDVLFRLIGKAGHSQNSAAA
;
A
#
# COMPACT_ATOMS: atom_id res chain seq x y z
N MET A 1 -7.06 -6.87 -5.11
CA MET A 1 -6.84 -6.55 -3.67
C MET A 1 -6.01 -5.29 -3.61
N GLY A 2 -6.39 -4.28 -2.82
CA GLY A 2 -5.58 -3.05 -2.65
C GLY A 2 -4.41 -3.26 -1.68
N ALA A 3 -3.38 -2.40 -1.75
CA ALA A 3 -2.18 -2.51 -0.90
C ALA A 3 -2.47 -2.63 0.62
N PRO A 4 -3.46 -1.91 1.21
CA PRO A 4 -3.82 -2.10 2.62
C PRO A 4 -4.28 -3.51 2.95
N ALA A 5 -5.15 -4.08 2.15
CA ALA A 5 -5.66 -5.43 2.38
C ALA A 5 -4.59 -6.50 2.13
N ALA A 6 -3.71 -6.29 1.14
CA ALA A 6 -2.60 -7.19 0.86
C ALA A 6 -1.66 -7.33 2.07
N ARG A 7 -1.24 -6.19 2.69
CA ARG A 7 -0.36 -6.24 3.86
C ARG A 7 -0.96 -7.03 5.03
N VAL A 8 -2.23 -6.75 5.38
CA VAL A 8 -2.89 -7.47 6.48
C VAL A 8 -3.02 -8.96 6.16
N SER A 9 -3.51 -9.30 4.97
CA SER A 9 -3.65 -10.69 4.54
C SER A 9 -2.32 -11.45 4.54
N GLU A 10 -1.27 -10.86 3.98
CA GLU A 10 0.06 -11.47 3.88
C GLU A 10 0.71 -11.66 5.25
N LEU A 11 0.73 -10.61 6.11
CA LEU A 11 1.26 -10.73 7.47
C LEU A 11 0.51 -11.79 8.28
N SER A 12 -0.84 -11.75 8.25
CA SER A 12 -1.67 -12.70 8.99
C SER A 12 -1.39 -14.15 8.58
N ARG A 13 -1.19 -14.41 7.28
CA ARG A 13 -0.86 -15.74 6.77
C ARG A 13 0.50 -16.23 7.28
N HIS A 14 1.54 -15.38 7.23
CA HIS A 14 2.86 -15.75 7.76
C HIS A 14 2.80 -16.00 9.26
N TRP A 15 2.03 -15.22 10.03
CA TRP A 15 1.86 -15.45 11.47
C TRP A 15 1.14 -16.77 11.76
N VAL A 16 0.11 -17.12 10.98
CA VAL A 16 -0.56 -18.44 11.10
C VAL A 16 0.41 -19.57 10.77
N GLN A 17 1.22 -19.43 9.72
CA GLN A 17 2.27 -20.40 9.36
C GLN A 17 3.34 -20.56 10.46
N SER A 18 3.57 -19.51 11.24
CA SER A 18 4.46 -19.52 12.43
C SER A 18 3.78 -20.05 13.70
N GLY A 19 2.56 -20.61 13.59
CA GLY A 19 1.84 -21.26 14.70
C GLY A 19 0.95 -20.34 15.54
N HIS A 20 0.70 -19.10 15.11
CA HIS A 20 -0.14 -18.15 15.84
C HIS A 20 -1.59 -18.18 15.37
N GLN A 21 -2.54 -18.00 16.30
CA GLN A 21 -3.95 -17.78 15.97
C GLN A 21 -4.18 -16.31 15.62
N VAL A 22 -4.67 -16.05 14.40
CA VAL A 22 -4.92 -14.71 13.92
C VAL A 22 -6.38 -14.54 13.56
N THR A 23 -7.02 -13.53 14.17
CA THR A 23 -8.37 -13.10 13.83
C THR A 23 -8.34 -11.70 13.22
N VAL A 24 -8.79 -11.56 11.99
CA VAL A 24 -8.91 -10.29 11.28
C VAL A 24 -10.35 -9.81 11.33
N LEU A 25 -10.62 -8.79 12.14
CA LEU A 25 -11.91 -8.10 12.15
C LEU A 25 -11.93 -7.02 11.07
N THR A 26 -12.82 -7.15 10.10
CA THR A 26 -12.91 -6.26 8.94
C THR A 26 -14.35 -6.01 8.53
N GLY A 27 -14.57 -5.05 7.63
CA GLY A 27 -15.88 -4.82 7.02
C GLY A 27 -16.19 -5.81 5.89
N PHE A 28 -17.44 -5.81 5.44
CA PHE A 28 -17.79 -6.49 4.20
C PHE A 28 -17.12 -5.81 3.00
N PRO A 29 -16.69 -6.56 1.97
CA PRO A 29 -16.01 -5.99 0.81
C PRO A 29 -16.90 -4.99 0.06
N ASN A 30 -16.47 -3.73 0.06
CA ASN A 30 -17.18 -2.60 -0.57
C ASN A 30 -16.23 -1.63 -1.32
N HIS A 31 -14.97 -1.98 -1.45
CA HIS A 31 -13.98 -1.16 -2.17
C HIS A 31 -13.84 -1.66 -3.62
N PRO A 32 -13.69 -0.74 -4.62
CA PRO A 32 -13.52 0.72 -4.48
C PRO A 32 -14.85 1.51 -4.41
N ASP A 33 -15.96 0.94 -4.85
CA ASP A 33 -17.20 1.65 -5.20
C ASP A 33 -18.07 1.97 -3.98
N GLY A 34 -17.71 1.51 -2.79
CA GLY A 34 -18.50 1.69 -1.56
C GLY A 34 -19.73 0.79 -1.47
N VAL A 35 -19.97 -0.05 -2.48
CA VAL A 35 -21.13 -0.95 -2.57
C VAL A 35 -20.72 -2.37 -2.18
N ILE A 36 -21.57 -3.05 -1.41
CA ILE A 36 -21.32 -4.45 -1.03
C ILE A 36 -21.41 -5.32 -2.28
N ARG A 37 -20.42 -6.17 -2.48
CA ARG A 37 -20.38 -7.09 -3.63
C ARG A 37 -21.55 -8.08 -3.60
N PRO A 38 -22.14 -8.43 -4.76
CA PRO A 38 -23.31 -9.31 -4.85
C PRO A 38 -23.16 -10.63 -4.09
N GLU A 39 -22.00 -11.26 -4.14
CA GLU A 39 -21.70 -12.53 -3.45
C GLU A 39 -21.78 -12.43 -1.91
N TYR A 40 -21.77 -11.21 -1.36
CA TYR A 40 -21.88 -10.95 0.07
C TYR A 40 -23.28 -10.46 0.50
N HIS A 41 -24.22 -10.18 -0.39
CA HIS A 41 -25.52 -9.60 -0.04
C HIS A 41 -26.30 -10.45 0.99
N ALA A 42 -26.36 -11.76 0.81
CA ALA A 42 -27.03 -12.65 1.75
C ALA A 42 -26.35 -12.73 3.11
N ARG A 43 -25.02 -12.65 3.12
CA ARG A 43 -24.17 -12.67 4.34
C ARG A 43 -24.21 -11.34 5.08
N PHE A 44 -24.29 -10.24 4.35
CA PHE A 44 -24.38 -8.89 4.90
C PHE A 44 -25.61 -8.68 5.78
N ARG A 45 -26.76 -9.33 5.43
CA ARG A 45 -28.00 -9.29 6.25
C ARG A 45 -27.84 -9.88 7.64
N ARG A 46 -26.80 -10.69 7.88
CA ARG A 46 -26.52 -11.31 9.19
C ARG A 46 -25.74 -10.39 10.14
N MET A 47 -25.41 -9.15 9.72
CA MET A 47 -24.63 -8.18 10.49
C MET A 47 -23.17 -8.60 10.77
N VAL A 48 -22.95 -9.85 11.15
CA VAL A 48 -21.62 -10.44 11.39
C VAL A 48 -21.52 -11.76 10.61
N PHE A 49 -20.40 -11.94 9.93
CA PHE A 49 -20.12 -13.16 9.18
C PHE A 49 -18.68 -13.63 9.46
N ARG A 50 -18.51 -14.92 9.68
CA ARG A 50 -17.21 -15.54 9.93
C ARG A 50 -16.84 -16.46 8.79
N GLU A 51 -15.58 -16.39 8.38
CA GLU A 51 -14.99 -17.29 7.39
C GLU A 51 -13.51 -17.52 7.74
N SER A 52 -12.92 -18.58 7.20
CA SER A 52 -11.47 -18.83 7.31
C SER A 52 -10.87 -18.79 5.91
N ILE A 53 -9.78 -18.07 5.75
CA ILE A 53 -9.04 -17.97 4.50
C ILE A 53 -7.57 -18.24 4.81
N GLU A 54 -7.00 -19.29 4.23
CA GLU A 54 -5.58 -19.68 4.45
C GLU A 54 -5.20 -19.81 5.95
N GLY A 55 -6.12 -20.33 6.77
CA GLY A 55 -5.93 -20.50 8.21
C GLY A 55 -6.17 -19.24 9.06
N VAL A 56 -6.39 -18.08 8.44
CA VAL A 56 -6.73 -16.85 9.13
C VAL A 56 -8.23 -16.78 9.39
N ASN A 57 -8.62 -16.53 10.65
CA ASN A 57 -10.01 -16.31 11.02
C ASN A 57 -10.44 -14.91 10.61
N ILE A 58 -11.40 -14.80 9.70
CA ILE A 58 -11.93 -13.51 9.24
C ILE A 58 -13.32 -13.29 9.80
N VAL A 59 -13.49 -12.20 10.53
CA VAL A 59 -14.78 -11.76 11.07
C VAL A 59 -15.18 -10.48 10.35
N ARG A 60 -16.24 -10.57 9.55
CA ARG A 60 -16.80 -9.41 8.85
C ARG A 60 -17.89 -8.78 9.68
N SER A 61 -17.72 -7.51 10.00
CA SER A 61 -18.69 -6.73 10.74
C SER A 61 -19.43 -5.78 9.80
N TRP A 62 -20.66 -5.44 10.19
CA TRP A 62 -21.53 -4.55 9.42
C TRP A 62 -20.92 -3.14 9.26
N LEU A 63 -21.27 -2.50 8.17
CA LEU A 63 -20.97 -1.11 7.88
C LEU A 63 -22.10 -0.52 7.03
N LEU A 64 -22.22 0.79 7.03
CA LEU A 64 -23.17 1.48 6.18
C LEU A 64 -22.57 1.67 4.78
N PRO A 65 -23.03 0.92 3.77
CA PRO A 65 -22.45 1.02 2.42
C PRO A 65 -22.96 2.29 1.73
N PHE A 66 -22.03 3.12 1.28
CA PHE A 66 -22.33 4.28 0.46
C PHE A 66 -21.42 4.30 -0.76
N PRO A 67 -21.94 4.72 -1.93
CA PRO A 67 -21.06 5.05 -3.05
C PRO A 67 -20.08 6.13 -2.61
N ASN A 68 -18.79 5.87 -2.64
CA ASN A 68 -17.73 6.75 -2.10
C ASN A 68 -17.55 8.07 -2.89
N ARG A 69 -18.65 8.73 -3.27
CA ARG A 69 -18.67 9.93 -4.10
C ARG A 69 -18.38 11.20 -3.29
N LYS A 70 -18.89 11.28 -2.06
CA LYS A 70 -18.78 12.47 -1.21
C LYS A 70 -18.02 12.15 0.09
N SER A 71 -17.36 13.16 0.65
CA SER A 71 -16.56 12.99 1.88
C SER A 71 -17.39 12.57 3.09
N TYR A 72 -18.63 13.07 3.22
CA TYR A 72 -19.50 12.68 4.33
C TYR A 72 -19.97 11.21 4.23
N GLU A 73 -20.18 10.68 3.02
CA GLU A 73 -20.54 9.27 2.79
C GLU A 73 -19.43 8.34 3.30
N ARG A 74 -18.18 8.71 3.00
CA ARG A 74 -17.01 7.97 3.52
C ARG A 74 -16.93 8.05 5.04
N MET A 75 -17.18 9.21 5.62
CA MET A 75 -17.17 9.37 7.08
C MET A 75 -18.27 8.55 7.77
N LEU A 76 -19.46 8.49 7.21
CA LEU A 76 -20.57 7.65 7.71
C LEU A 76 -20.22 6.16 7.60
N ASN A 77 -19.65 5.73 6.47
CA ASN A 77 -19.17 4.36 6.29
C ASN A 77 -18.12 4.02 7.37
N TYR A 78 -17.12 4.87 7.56
CA TYR A 78 -16.04 4.66 8.53
C TYR A 78 -16.53 4.67 9.97
N SER A 79 -17.41 5.59 10.33
CA SER A 79 -17.97 5.68 11.69
C SER A 79 -18.85 4.48 11.99
N SER A 80 -19.70 4.05 11.06
CA SER A 80 -20.56 2.88 11.25
C SER A 80 -19.72 1.61 11.42
N PHE A 81 -18.66 1.44 10.64
CA PHE A 81 -17.73 0.33 10.82
C PHE A 81 -16.99 0.40 12.15
N CYS A 82 -16.54 1.59 12.57
CA CYS A 82 -15.89 1.76 13.88
C CYS A 82 -16.78 1.26 15.02
N VAL A 83 -18.06 1.66 15.05
CA VAL A 83 -19.00 1.24 16.07
C VAL A 83 -19.27 -0.27 16.01
N SER A 84 -19.55 -0.80 14.83
CA SER A 84 -19.83 -2.23 14.64
C SER A 84 -18.61 -3.11 14.95
N ALA A 85 -17.41 -2.65 14.59
CA ALA A 85 -16.16 -3.34 14.90
C ALA A 85 -15.86 -3.34 16.40
N ALA A 86 -16.12 -2.23 17.11
CA ALA A 86 -16.00 -2.18 18.57
C ALA A 86 -16.96 -3.19 19.23
N ALA A 87 -18.25 -3.18 18.84
CA ALA A 87 -19.24 -4.10 19.37
C ALA A 87 -18.91 -5.58 19.05
N THR A 88 -18.60 -5.88 17.79
CA THR A 88 -18.26 -7.26 17.37
C THR A 88 -16.97 -7.72 18.06
N GLY A 89 -15.93 -6.89 18.09
CA GLY A 89 -14.65 -7.21 18.71
C GLY A 89 -14.76 -7.47 20.23
N SER A 90 -15.71 -6.81 20.91
CA SER A 90 -16.00 -7.04 22.33
C SER A 90 -16.63 -8.41 22.63
N LEU A 91 -17.15 -9.09 21.60
CA LEU A 91 -17.79 -10.41 21.70
C LEU A 91 -16.90 -11.56 21.18
N LEU A 92 -15.69 -11.23 20.71
CA LEU A 92 -14.71 -12.23 20.29
C LEU A 92 -13.95 -12.81 21.48
N GLU A 93 -13.29 -13.93 21.26
CA GLU A 93 -12.37 -14.50 22.23
C GLU A 93 -11.28 -13.48 22.59
N ARG A 94 -10.87 -13.51 23.85
CA ARG A 94 -9.84 -12.58 24.38
C ARG A 94 -8.51 -12.81 23.64
N PRO A 95 -7.97 -11.82 22.94
CA PRO A 95 -6.66 -11.91 22.29
C PRO A 95 -5.53 -11.63 23.29
N ASP A 96 -4.29 -11.98 22.93
CA ASP A 96 -3.09 -11.55 23.65
C ASP A 96 -2.71 -10.11 23.31
N VAL A 97 -3.05 -9.62 22.14
CA VAL A 97 -2.76 -8.27 21.63
C VAL A 97 -3.80 -7.85 20.59
N VAL A 98 -4.10 -6.57 20.54
CA VAL A 98 -4.95 -5.97 19.50
C VAL A 98 -4.14 -5.03 18.64
N ILE A 99 -4.21 -5.22 17.33
CA ILE A 99 -3.58 -4.37 16.32
C ILE A 99 -4.67 -3.66 15.52
N ALA A 100 -4.65 -2.33 15.50
CA ALA A 100 -5.48 -1.55 14.58
C ALA A 100 -4.62 -0.87 13.54
N THR A 101 -4.94 -1.07 12.25
CA THR A 101 -4.13 -0.57 11.14
C THR A 101 -4.83 0.55 10.37
N SER A 102 -4.12 1.67 10.14
CA SER A 102 -4.58 2.74 9.23
C SER A 102 -4.47 2.29 7.74
N PRO A 103 -5.05 3.01 6.75
CA PRO A 103 -5.30 4.46 6.74
C PRO A 103 -6.58 4.92 7.43
N GLN A 104 -7.53 4.08 7.69
CA GLN A 104 -8.77 4.47 8.31
C GLN A 104 -8.57 4.74 9.83
N LEU A 105 -8.40 6.01 10.20
CA LEU A 105 -8.05 6.41 11.57
C LEU A 105 -9.07 5.95 12.62
N LEU A 106 -10.38 5.94 12.29
CA LEU A 106 -11.44 5.57 13.23
C LEU A 106 -11.36 4.10 13.69
N VAL A 107 -10.76 3.22 12.88
CA VAL A 107 -10.49 1.82 13.28
C VAL A 107 -9.61 1.76 14.52
N GLY A 108 -8.72 2.74 14.71
CA GLY A 108 -7.91 2.87 15.91
C GLY A 108 -8.75 2.97 17.20
N LEU A 109 -9.89 3.67 17.15
CA LEU A 109 -10.79 3.80 18.31
C LEU A 109 -11.44 2.47 18.68
N SER A 110 -11.89 1.69 17.69
CA SER A 110 -12.44 0.36 17.94
C SER A 110 -11.36 -0.61 18.47
N GLY A 111 -10.16 -0.58 17.91
CA GLY A 111 -9.04 -1.38 18.40
C GLY A 111 -8.65 -1.02 19.84
N TRP A 112 -8.52 0.28 20.12
CA TRP A 112 -8.28 0.76 21.49
C TRP A 112 -9.36 0.30 22.47
N TRP A 113 -10.66 0.41 22.09
CA TRP A 113 -11.77 -0.04 22.91
C TRP A 113 -11.70 -1.52 23.24
N VAL A 114 -11.51 -2.37 22.22
CA VAL A 114 -11.41 -3.83 22.37
C VAL A 114 -10.21 -4.21 23.25
N ALA A 115 -9.07 -3.59 23.04
CA ALA A 115 -7.88 -3.84 23.86
C ALA A 115 -8.09 -3.43 25.32
N LYS A 116 -8.69 -2.26 25.55
CA LYS A 116 -9.01 -1.76 26.89
C LYS A 116 -9.98 -2.69 27.64
N LEU A 117 -11.03 -3.15 26.95
CA LEU A 117 -12.03 -4.07 27.51
C LEU A 117 -11.38 -5.41 27.94
N ASN A 118 -10.50 -5.95 27.09
CA ASN A 118 -9.81 -7.21 27.32
C ASN A 118 -8.56 -7.07 28.20
N ARG A 119 -8.14 -5.84 28.55
CA ARG A 119 -6.91 -5.55 29.33
C ARG A 119 -5.67 -6.16 28.69
N VAL A 120 -5.51 -5.97 27.38
CA VAL A 120 -4.37 -6.45 26.58
C VAL A 120 -3.69 -5.27 25.87
N PRO A 121 -2.43 -5.41 25.45
CA PRO A 121 -1.73 -4.35 24.73
C PRO A 121 -2.46 -3.93 23.46
N PHE A 122 -2.46 -2.62 23.20
CA PHE A 122 -2.99 -2.00 21.99
C PHE A 122 -1.86 -1.47 21.10
N ILE A 123 -1.76 -1.99 19.90
CA ILE A 123 -0.82 -1.51 18.88
C ILE A 123 -1.57 -0.73 17.82
N LEU A 124 -1.11 0.49 17.56
CA LEU A 124 -1.56 1.28 16.43
C LEU A 124 -0.56 1.16 15.27
N GLU A 125 -0.96 0.54 14.18
CA GLU A 125 -0.15 0.51 12.95
C GLU A 125 -0.49 1.71 12.07
N VAL A 126 0.48 2.62 11.90
CA VAL A 126 0.34 3.84 11.09
C VAL A 126 0.99 3.63 9.72
N ARG A 127 0.15 3.51 8.70
CA ARG A 127 0.55 3.27 7.31
C ARG A 127 0.31 4.47 6.41
N ASP A 128 -0.37 5.48 6.95
CA ASP A 128 -0.66 6.75 6.32
C ASP A 128 -0.82 7.82 7.41
N LEU A 129 -0.25 9.00 7.19
CA LEU A 129 -0.25 10.08 8.16
C LEU A 129 -1.56 10.89 8.05
N TRP A 130 -2.59 10.44 8.72
CA TRP A 130 -3.84 11.19 8.85
C TRP A 130 -3.80 12.14 10.05
N PRO A 131 -4.30 13.38 9.90
CA PRO A 131 -5.08 13.92 8.77
C PRO A 131 -4.25 14.55 7.65
N GLU A 132 -2.92 14.63 7.76
CA GLU A 132 -2.04 15.38 6.86
C GLU A 132 -2.11 14.88 5.41
N SER A 133 -2.16 13.58 5.19
CA SER A 133 -2.23 13.00 3.84
C SER A 133 -3.53 13.31 3.10
N LEU A 134 -4.63 13.55 3.80
CA LEU A 134 -5.89 13.97 3.17
C LEU A 134 -5.77 15.35 2.51
N ALA A 135 -5.05 16.26 3.17
CA ALA A 135 -4.80 17.59 2.63
C ALA A 135 -3.88 17.53 1.40
N ALA A 136 -2.87 16.65 1.41
CA ALA A 136 -1.92 16.51 0.32
C ALA A 136 -2.53 16.01 -0.99
N VAL A 137 -3.61 15.22 -0.91
CA VAL A 137 -4.35 14.76 -2.11
C VAL A 137 -5.51 15.70 -2.50
N GLY A 138 -5.59 16.89 -1.89
CA GLY A 138 -6.65 17.88 -2.18
C GLY A 138 -8.02 17.49 -1.63
N VAL A 139 -8.09 16.53 -0.72
CA VAL A 139 -9.33 16.08 -0.08
C VAL A 139 -9.42 16.67 1.31
N GLY A 140 -10.02 17.86 1.40
CA GLY A 140 -10.28 18.55 2.65
C GLY A 140 -9.45 19.82 2.85
N ASN A 141 -10.01 20.77 3.60
CA ASN A 141 -9.32 21.98 4.03
C ASN A 141 -8.65 21.71 5.38
N PRO A 142 -7.32 21.97 5.53
CA PRO A 142 -6.60 21.84 6.80
C PRO A 142 -7.25 22.60 7.96
N ASP A 143 -7.92 23.72 7.69
CA ASP A 143 -8.58 24.54 8.69
C ASP A 143 -10.01 24.08 9.04
N SER A 144 -10.51 23.05 8.38
CA SER A 144 -11.88 22.56 8.61
C SER A 144 -12.05 21.93 10.00
N LEU A 145 -13.29 22.00 10.50
CA LEU A 145 -13.67 21.33 11.76
C LEU A 145 -13.39 19.82 11.72
N LEU A 146 -13.60 19.20 10.55
CA LEU A 146 -13.32 17.78 10.35
C LEU A 146 -11.83 17.48 10.50
N HIS A 147 -10.95 18.26 9.90
CA HIS A 147 -9.50 18.09 10.02
C HIS A 147 -9.05 18.23 11.48
N ARG A 148 -9.56 19.24 12.19
CA ARG A 148 -9.29 19.42 13.62
C ARG A 148 -9.79 18.27 14.49
N ALA A 149 -10.99 17.74 14.18
CA ALA A 149 -11.54 16.57 14.89
C ALA A 149 -10.69 15.31 14.64
N LEU A 150 -10.29 15.05 13.39
CA LEU A 150 -9.40 13.93 13.05
C LEU A 150 -8.03 14.08 13.75
N GLY A 151 -7.48 15.30 13.81
CA GLY A 151 -6.25 15.57 14.55
C GLY A 151 -6.36 15.26 16.04
N ARG A 152 -7.50 15.57 16.68
CA ARG A 152 -7.75 15.21 18.09
C ARG A 152 -7.83 13.69 18.28
N ILE A 153 -8.47 12.98 17.35
CA ILE A 153 -8.54 11.51 17.37
C ILE A 153 -7.13 10.91 17.18
N ALA A 154 -6.34 11.42 16.24
CA ALA A 154 -4.96 10.98 16.06
C ALA A 154 -4.12 11.18 17.33
N ALA A 155 -4.17 12.37 17.93
CA ALA A 155 -3.48 12.66 19.20
C ALA A 155 -3.92 11.72 20.34
N PHE A 156 -5.23 11.44 20.44
CA PHE A 156 -5.76 10.49 21.41
C PHE A 156 -5.19 9.09 21.19
N LEU A 157 -5.20 8.59 19.96
CA LEU A 157 -4.70 7.26 19.60
C LEU A 157 -3.19 7.14 19.83
N TYR A 158 -2.39 8.13 19.41
CA TYR A 158 -0.95 8.13 19.62
C TYR A 158 -0.59 8.14 21.12
N ARG A 159 -1.38 8.83 21.95
CA ARG A 159 -1.18 8.85 23.40
C ARG A 159 -1.53 7.52 24.05
N ASN A 160 -2.65 6.91 23.64
CA ASN A 160 -3.24 5.75 24.30
C ASN A 160 -2.83 4.40 23.72
N ALA A 161 -2.14 4.33 22.56
CA ALA A 161 -1.52 3.10 22.10
C ALA A 161 -0.40 2.69 23.07
N ASP A 162 -0.26 1.41 23.37
CA ASP A 162 0.88 0.90 24.14
C ASP A 162 2.15 0.89 23.28
N HIS A 163 1.98 0.67 21.98
CA HIS A 163 3.04 0.79 21.00
C HIS A 163 2.52 1.23 19.64
N ILE A 164 3.38 1.85 18.83
CA ILE A 164 3.05 2.29 17.49
C ILE A 164 4.01 1.61 16.51
N VAL A 165 3.47 1.00 15.47
CA VAL A 165 4.25 0.48 14.36
C VAL A 165 4.04 1.38 13.16
N VAL A 166 5.13 1.85 12.57
CA VAL A 166 5.12 2.68 11.36
C VAL A 166 5.80 1.96 10.19
N VAL A 167 5.47 2.35 8.97
CA VAL A 167 5.97 1.67 7.77
C VAL A 167 7.21 2.33 7.15
N THR A 168 7.62 3.49 7.63
CA THR A 168 8.84 4.17 7.18
C THR A 168 9.54 4.91 8.32
N PRO A 169 10.88 5.10 8.26
CA PRO A 169 11.61 5.96 9.20
C PRO A 169 11.10 7.41 9.20
N ALA A 170 10.67 7.93 8.05
CA ALA A 170 10.10 9.27 7.97
C ALA A 170 8.80 9.42 8.77
N PHE A 171 7.98 8.37 8.83
CA PHE A 171 6.77 8.37 9.68
C PHE A 171 7.15 8.38 11.16
N GLN A 172 8.17 7.63 11.57
CA GLN A 172 8.68 7.67 12.94
C GLN A 172 9.14 9.09 13.31
N GLU A 173 9.94 9.70 12.46
CA GLU A 173 10.42 11.08 12.67
C GLU A 173 9.27 12.09 12.73
N HIS A 174 8.27 11.96 11.86
CA HIS A 174 7.07 12.80 11.87
C HIS A 174 6.29 12.67 13.20
N LEU A 175 6.07 11.44 13.68
CA LEU A 175 5.37 11.22 14.95
C LEU A 175 6.14 11.78 16.14
N ILE A 176 7.46 11.66 16.14
CA ILE A 176 8.32 12.22 17.20
C ILE A 176 8.27 13.76 17.17
N ARG A 177 8.50 14.36 16.01
CA ARG A 177 8.62 15.83 15.89
C ARG A 177 7.26 16.54 15.99
N ARG A 178 6.26 16.05 15.29
CA ARG A 178 4.97 16.74 15.16
C ARG A 178 4.00 16.41 16.29
N TRP A 179 3.99 15.14 16.72
CA TRP A 179 3.04 14.62 17.69
C TRP A 179 3.65 14.34 19.07
N GLN A 180 4.95 14.59 19.26
CA GLN A 180 5.70 14.41 20.49
C GLN A 180 5.57 12.98 21.04
N VAL A 181 5.46 11.99 20.16
CA VAL A 181 5.43 10.58 20.56
C VAL A 181 6.83 10.15 20.99
N PRO A 182 7.01 9.53 22.15
CA PRO A 182 8.31 9.04 22.59
C PRO A 182 8.90 8.01 21.61
N ALA A 183 10.17 8.14 21.24
CA ALA A 183 10.82 7.27 20.25
C ALA A 183 10.77 5.78 20.63
N GLN A 184 10.90 5.45 21.93
CA GLN A 184 10.84 4.08 22.44
C GLN A 184 9.45 3.44 22.29
N LYS A 185 8.42 4.22 22.01
CA LYS A 185 7.05 3.76 21.75
C LYS A 185 6.81 3.42 20.28
N ILE A 186 7.79 3.66 19.41
CA ILE A 186 7.64 3.51 17.97
C ILE A 186 8.63 2.47 17.44
N SER A 187 8.13 1.51 16.67
CA SER A 187 8.96 0.60 15.85
C SER A 187 8.67 0.83 14.37
N VAL A 188 9.71 0.74 13.54
CA VAL A 188 9.58 0.79 12.08
C VAL A 188 9.55 -0.65 11.58
N VAL A 189 8.43 -1.08 10.98
CA VAL A 189 8.33 -2.36 10.26
C VAL A 189 7.89 -2.05 8.83
N GLN A 190 8.84 -2.05 7.92
CA GLN A 190 8.62 -1.62 6.54
C GLN A 190 7.64 -2.52 5.78
N ASN A 191 7.12 -2.01 4.66
CA ASN A 191 6.39 -2.86 3.73
C ASN A 191 7.34 -3.87 3.10
N GLY A 192 6.93 -5.14 3.11
CA GLY A 192 7.61 -6.19 2.39
C GLY A 192 6.83 -6.59 1.13
N VAL A 193 7.37 -7.53 0.39
CA VAL A 193 6.75 -8.14 -0.78
C VAL A 193 6.78 -9.66 -0.69
N GLU A 194 5.73 -10.32 -1.18
CA GLU A 194 5.68 -11.78 -1.35
C GLU A 194 6.63 -12.20 -2.48
N THR A 195 7.89 -12.45 -2.14
CA THR A 195 8.93 -12.77 -3.13
C THR A 195 8.70 -14.09 -3.89
N PRO A 196 7.97 -15.09 -3.37
CA PRO A 196 7.56 -16.25 -4.16
C PRO A 196 6.52 -15.91 -5.23
N LEU A 197 5.56 -15.02 -4.93
CA LEU A 197 4.56 -14.56 -5.89
C LEU A 197 5.19 -13.61 -6.91
N PHE A 198 5.90 -12.60 -6.41
CA PHE A 198 6.58 -11.59 -7.22
C PHE A 198 8.01 -12.04 -7.52
N SER A 199 8.14 -12.93 -8.48
CA SER A 199 9.41 -13.47 -8.97
C SER A 199 9.50 -13.31 -10.49
N PRO A 200 10.70 -13.30 -11.07
CA PRO A 200 10.87 -13.30 -12.52
C PRO A 200 10.16 -14.49 -13.15
N LYS A 201 9.38 -14.23 -14.21
CA LYS A 201 8.63 -15.25 -14.97
C LYS A 201 8.88 -15.14 -16.46
N GLY A 202 8.59 -16.19 -17.19
CA GLY A 202 8.55 -16.13 -18.65
C GLY A 202 7.36 -15.29 -19.12
N SER A 203 7.60 -14.40 -20.11
CA SER A 203 6.60 -13.41 -20.53
C SER A 203 6.28 -13.44 -22.03
N ALA A 204 6.85 -14.38 -22.79
CA ALA A 204 6.72 -14.43 -24.26
C ALA A 204 5.26 -14.43 -24.74
N THR A 205 4.42 -15.29 -24.16
CA THR A 205 2.99 -15.40 -24.54
C THR A 205 2.23 -14.10 -24.28
N LEU A 206 2.47 -13.46 -23.11
CA LEU A 206 1.83 -12.20 -22.77
C LEU A 206 2.34 -11.06 -23.66
N ARG A 207 3.65 -10.99 -23.94
CA ARG A 207 4.22 -10.00 -24.86
C ARG A 207 3.59 -10.12 -26.26
N LYS A 208 3.39 -11.34 -26.76
CA LYS A 208 2.71 -11.59 -28.04
C LYS A 208 1.27 -11.07 -28.03
N SER A 209 0.50 -11.38 -26.98
CA SER A 209 -0.89 -10.93 -26.89
C SER A 209 -1.04 -9.40 -26.77
N LEU A 210 -0.02 -8.72 -26.23
CA LEU A 210 0.05 -7.27 -26.13
C LEU A 210 0.58 -6.57 -27.39
N GLY A 211 1.04 -7.33 -28.42
CA GLY A 211 1.74 -6.80 -29.58
C GLY A 211 3.08 -6.13 -29.20
N ALA A 212 3.77 -6.69 -28.21
CA ALA A 212 4.99 -6.17 -27.61
C ALA A 212 6.24 -6.97 -28.01
N GLU A 213 6.12 -7.91 -28.95
CA GLU A 213 7.25 -8.70 -29.46
C GLU A 213 8.30 -7.78 -30.09
N GLY A 214 9.55 -7.95 -29.71
CA GLY A 214 10.67 -7.14 -30.21
C GLY A 214 10.66 -5.67 -29.79
N ARG A 215 9.70 -5.22 -28.97
CA ARG A 215 9.59 -3.83 -28.50
C ARG A 215 10.16 -3.68 -27.07
N PHE A 216 10.62 -2.48 -26.75
CA PHE A 216 11.01 -2.11 -25.38
C PHE A 216 9.77 -1.66 -24.62
N VAL A 217 9.36 -2.43 -23.60
CA VAL A 217 8.12 -2.21 -22.86
C VAL A 217 8.40 -1.44 -21.57
N VAL A 218 7.82 -0.26 -21.44
CA VAL A 218 7.83 0.56 -20.22
C VAL A 218 6.45 0.54 -19.60
N SER A 219 6.30 -0.01 -18.41
CA SER A 219 4.99 -0.19 -17.81
C SER A 219 4.75 0.69 -16.59
N TYR A 220 3.51 1.14 -16.45
CA TYR A 220 2.93 1.57 -15.19
C TYR A 220 1.84 0.57 -14.80
N ILE A 221 1.98 -0.05 -13.64
CA ILE A 221 1.07 -1.07 -13.14
C ILE A 221 0.59 -0.66 -11.74
N GLY A 222 -0.73 -0.47 -11.58
CA GLY A 222 -1.32 -0.11 -10.30
C GLY A 222 -2.51 0.83 -10.39
N THR A 223 -2.88 1.45 -9.29
CA THR A 223 -4.00 2.41 -9.22
C THR A 223 -3.75 3.63 -10.10
N LEU A 224 -4.73 4.00 -10.91
CA LEU A 224 -4.73 5.21 -11.74
C LEU A 224 -5.40 6.33 -10.95
N GLY A 225 -4.67 6.91 -10.01
CA GLY A 225 -5.18 7.96 -9.11
C GLY A 225 -4.53 9.30 -9.36
N LEU A 226 -5.20 10.38 -8.96
CA LEU A 226 -4.78 11.77 -9.14
C LEU A 226 -3.38 12.09 -8.59
N ALA A 227 -2.95 11.35 -7.56
CA ALA A 227 -1.64 11.51 -6.94
C ALA A 227 -0.48 10.97 -7.79
N HIS A 228 -0.74 10.18 -8.83
CA HIS A 228 0.29 9.44 -9.55
C HIS A 228 0.94 10.21 -10.71
N GLY A 229 0.44 11.40 -11.07
CA GLY A 229 1.06 12.25 -12.09
C GLY A 229 1.25 11.54 -13.45
N LEU A 230 0.25 10.74 -13.87
CA LEU A 230 0.33 9.91 -15.07
C LEU A 230 0.43 10.73 -16.36
N GLU A 231 0.11 12.02 -16.32
CA GLU A 231 0.33 12.97 -17.39
C GLU A 231 1.78 12.95 -17.89
N THR A 232 2.73 12.77 -16.96
CA THR A 232 4.16 12.67 -17.29
C THR A 232 4.45 11.46 -18.20
N MET A 233 3.82 10.31 -17.91
CA MET A 233 3.93 9.12 -18.77
C MET A 233 3.29 9.35 -20.15
N ILE A 234 2.11 9.97 -20.21
CA ILE A 234 1.43 10.26 -21.47
C ILE A 234 2.24 11.25 -22.31
N SER A 235 2.82 12.28 -21.70
CA SER A 235 3.67 13.24 -22.39
C SER A 235 4.99 12.61 -22.87
N ALA A 236 5.55 11.64 -22.13
CA ALA A 236 6.71 10.87 -22.57
C ALA A 236 6.35 9.95 -23.74
N ALA A 237 5.18 9.31 -23.71
CA ALA A 237 4.71 8.48 -24.82
C ALA A 237 4.54 9.29 -26.13
N GLU A 238 3.98 10.49 -26.03
CA GLU A 238 3.86 11.43 -27.16
C GLU A 238 5.23 11.77 -27.75
N ARG A 239 6.19 12.15 -26.93
CA ARG A 239 7.53 12.52 -27.40
C ARG A 239 8.30 11.36 -28.01
N LEU A 240 8.11 10.15 -27.48
CA LEU A 240 8.86 8.98 -27.93
C LEU A 240 8.19 8.20 -29.05
N GLN A 241 6.93 8.48 -29.44
CA GLN A 241 6.27 7.68 -30.46
C GLN A 241 6.94 7.75 -31.83
N ASP A 242 7.51 8.89 -32.19
CA ASP A 242 8.22 9.08 -33.45
C ASP A 242 9.75 9.01 -33.26
N ALA A 243 10.27 9.51 -32.11
CA ALA A 243 11.70 9.53 -31.82
C ALA A 243 12.26 8.12 -31.45
N ALA A 244 11.44 7.25 -30.88
CA ALA A 244 11.81 5.89 -30.50
C ALA A 244 10.62 4.93 -30.71
N PRO A 245 10.23 4.62 -31.95
CA PRO A 245 9.00 3.87 -32.28
C PRO A 245 9.00 2.45 -31.69
N ASN A 246 10.15 1.93 -31.32
CA ASN A 246 10.28 0.64 -30.66
C ASN A 246 9.90 0.66 -29.17
N VAL A 247 9.72 1.83 -28.54
CA VAL A 247 9.24 1.94 -27.15
C VAL A 247 7.73 1.77 -27.13
N LEU A 248 7.25 0.86 -26.28
CA LEU A 248 5.84 0.63 -26.01
C LEU A 248 5.53 0.96 -24.55
N PHE A 249 4.59 1.84 -24.33
CA PHE A 249 4.06 2.11 -23.00
C PHE A 249 2.91 1.16 -22.67
N LEU A 250 2.95 0.55 -21.52
CA LEU A 250 1.92 -0.37 -21.00
C LEU A 250 1.31 0.20 -19.73
N LEU A 251 0.03 0.54 -19.76
CA LEU A 251 -0.74 1.05 -18.63
C LEU A 251 -1.69 -0.05 -18.13
N VAL A 252 -1.49 -0.56 -16.93
CA VAL A 252 -2.30 -1.64 -16.35
C VAL A 252 -2.94 -1.16 -15.05
N GLY A 253 -4.26 -1.08 -14.99
CA GLY A 253 -4.97 -0.73 -13.76
C GLY A 253 -6.28 0.00 -13.96
N GLU A 254 -6.88 0.38 -12.82
CA GLU A 254 -8.10 1.17 -12.71
C GLU A 254 -7.91 2.28 -11.67
N GLY A 255 -8.78 3.29 -11.69
CA GLY A 255 -8.76 4.35 -10.69
C GLY A 255 -9.47 5.62 -11.15
N ALA A 256 -9.60 6.57 -10.23
CA ALA A 256 -10.39 7.79 -10.43
C ALA A 256 -9.87 8.70 -11.57
N ASP A 257 -8.62 8.55 -11.95
CA ASP A 257 -7.99 9.37 -13.00
C ASP A 257 -7.98 8.70 -14.39
N ARG A 258 -8.50 7.46 -14.49
CA ARG A 258 -8.42 6.65 -15.70
C ARG A 258 -9.04 7.32 -16.91
N GLU A 259 -10.27 7.80 -16.79
CA GLU A 259 -11.01 8.42 -17.92
C GLU A 259 -10.24 9.64 -18.45
N ARG A 260 -9.74 10.50 -17.55
CA ARG A 260 -8.97 11.68 -17.93
C ARG A 260 -7.67 11.31 -18.66
N ILE A 261 -6.94 10.32 -18.17
CA ILE A 261 -5.68 9.84 -18.79
C ILE A 261 -5.95 9.22 -20.15
N LEU A 262 -7.02 8.45 -20.31
CA LEU A 262 -7.39 7.88 -21.61
C LEU A 262 -7.81 8.95 -22.62
N ALA A 263 -8.61 9.93 -22.22
CA ALA A 263 -8.99 11.06 -23.08
C ALA A 263 -7.75 11.87 -23.52
N MET A 264 -6.79 12.06 -22.61
CA MET A 264 -5.51 12.71 -22.93
C MET A 264 -4.70 11.90 -23.94
N ALA A 265 -4.63 10.58 -23.78
CA ALA A 265 -3.93 9.71 -24.70
C ALA A 265 -4.57 9.69 -26.10
N GLU A 266 -5.89 9.68 -26.16
CA GLU A 266 -6.67 9.74 -27.41
C GLU A 266 -6.47 11.07 -28.14
N SER A 267 -6.54 12.20 -27.44
CA SER A 267 -6.31 13.54 -28.03
C SER A 267 -4.92 13.70 -28.62
N LYS A 268 -3.93 12.94 -28.14
CA LYS A 268 -2.56 12.92 -28.64
C LYS A 268 -2.31 11.84 -29.70
N HIS A 269 -3.32 11.07 -30.07
CA HIS A 269 -3.26 10.00 -31.07
C HIS A 269 -2.11 9.01 -30.83
N LEU A 270 -1.92 8.58 -29.56
CA LEU A 270 -0.80 7.72 -29.16
C LEU A 270 -0.92 6.30 -29.77
N ARG A 271 0.06 5.93 -30.61
CA ARG A 271 0.16 4.60 -31.24
C ARG A 271 1.02 3.63 -30.43
N ASN A 272 1.84 4.15 -29.53
CA ASN A 272 2.80 3.42 -28.71
C ASN A 272 2.31 3.21 -27.27
N LEU A 273 1.00 3.29 -27.01
CA LEU A 273 0.37 3.01 -25.73
C LEU A 273 -0.55 1.79 -25.82
N ARG A 274 -0.45 0.90 -24.84
CA ARG A 274 -1.42 -0.19 -24.60
C ARG A 274 -2.02 -0.02 -23.20
N VAL A 275 -3.33 -0.13 -23.12
CA VAL A 275 -4.08 0.01 -21.87
C VAL A 275 -4.76 -1.31 -21.56
N VAL A 276 -4.57 -1.79 -20.35
CA VAL A 276 -5.15 -3.02 -19.81
C VAL A 276 -5.91 -2.67 -18.54
N ALA A 277 -7.13 -3.17 -18.41
CA ALA A 277 -7.92 -3.02 -17.19
C ALA A 277 -7.23 -3.67 -15.98
N GLN A 278 -7.76 -3.41 -14.78
CA GLN A 278 -7.25 -4.00 -13.54
C GLN A 278 -7.19 -5.53 -13.64
N GLN A 279 -6.07 -6.09 -13.25
CA GLN A 279 -5.82 -7.52 -13.25
C GLN A 279 -5.86 -8.09 -11.83
N PRO A 280 -6.18 -9.39 -11.68
CA PRO A 280 -6.00 -10.12 -10.42
C PRO A 280 -4.54 -10.03 -9.95
N ARG A 281 -4.34 -10.00 -8.62
CA ARG A 281 -3.00 -9.83 -8.02
C ARG A 281 -2.01 -10.92 -8.49
N GLU A 282 -2.51 -12.13 -8.67
CA GLU A 282 -1.73 -13.32 -9.08
C GLU A 282 -1.18 -13.21 -10.51
N LYS A 283 -1.82 -12.37 -11.35
CA LYS A 283 -1.38 -12.09 -12.73
C LYS A 283 -0.45 -10.88 -12.85
N ILE A 284 -0.36 -10.05 -11.82
CA ILE A 284 0.49 -8.84 -11.87
C ILE A 284 1.97 -9.17 -12.13
N PRO A 285 2.57 -10.23 -11.54
CA PRO A 285 3.94 -10.61 -11.86
C PRO A 285 4.19 -10.92 -13.34
N ASP A 286 3.18 -11.41 -14.06
CA ASP A 286 3.31 -11.71 -15.49
C ASP A 286 3.45 -10.41 -16.30
N TYR A 287 2.66 -9.37 -15.98
CA TYR A 287 2.75 -8.05 -16.59
C TYR A 287 4.07 -7.35 -16.25
N ILE A 288 4.54 -7.47 -14.99
CA ILE A 288 5.85 -6.95 -14.59
C ILE A 288 6.95 -7.65 -15.38
N SER A 289 6.87 -8.98 -15.52
CA SER A 289 7.85 -9.78 -16.28
C SER A 289 7.81 -9.50 -17.79
N ALA A 290 6.66 -9.06 -18.31
CA ALA A 290 6.54 -8.65 -19.71
C ALA A 290 7.15 -7.26 -19.98
N SER A 291 7.51 -6.52 -18.96
CA SER A 291 8.08 -5.17 -19.05
C SER A 291 9.62 -5.21 -19.05
N ASP A 292 10.25 -4.26 -19.72
CA ASP A 292 11.70 -4.06 -19.71
C ASP A 292 12.10 -3.03 -18.62
N ALA A 293 11.21 -2.09 -18.31
CA ALA A 293 11.33 -1.15 -17.18
C ALA A 293 9.95 -0.83 -16.62
N CYS A 294 9.89 -0.52 -15.30
CA CYS A 294 8.65 -0.22 -14.62
C CYS A 294 8.68 1.20 -14.02
N LEU A 295 7.57 1.93 -14.17
CA LEU A 295 7.42 3.31 -13.70
C LEU A 295 6.78 3.35 -12.31
N VAL A 296 7.39 4.13 -11.42
CA VAL A 296 6.82 4.53 -10.14
C VAL A 296 6.78 6.05 -10.11
N LEU A 297 5.61 6.61 -10.32
CA LEU A 297 5.40 8.05 -10.43
C LEU A 297 4.46 8.54 -9.33
N LEU A 298 4.78 9.68 -8.74
CA LEU A 298 3.91 10.48 -7.88
C LEU A 298 4.10 11.96 -8.22
N LYS A 299 3.09 12.77 -7.95
CA LYS A 299 3.19 14.23 -8.03
C LYS A 299 4.19 14.75 -7.01
N LYS A 300 4.75 15.91 -7.27
CA LYS A 300 5.67 16.56 -6.33
C LYS A 300 4.92 17.01 -5.08
N SER A 301 5.27 16.43 -3.92
CA SER A 301 4.69 16.78 -2.62
C SER A 301 5.55 16.21 -1.50
N ASP A 302 5.75 16.99 -0.43
CA ASP A 302 6.53 16.59 0.75
C ASP A 302 5.95 15.33 1.43
N VAL A 303 4.62 15.17 1.40
CA VAL A 303 3.97 13.96 1.97
C VAL A 303 4.38 12.71 1.20
N PHE A 304 4.52 12.81 -0.13
CA PHE A 304 4.92 11.65 -0.94
C PHE A 304 6.40 11.30 -0.78
N GLU A 305 7.23 12.20 -0.26
CA GLU A 305 8.61 11.89 0.09
C GLU A 305 8.74 10.95 1.30
N THR A 306 7.70 10.86 2.11
CA THR A 306 7.69 10.01 3.31
C THR A 306 7.27 8.57 3.05
N VAL A 307 6.73 8.26 1.86
CA VAL A 307 6.16 6.95 1.54
C VAL A 307 7.12 6.07 0.72
N ILE A 308 6.92 4.76 0.83
CA ILE A 308 7.54 3.74 -0.01
C ILE A 308 6.42 3.06 -0.80
N PRO A 309 6.25 3.35 -2.10
CA PRO A 309 5.23 2.71 -2.93
C PRO A 309 5.48 1.20 -3.02
N THR A 310 4.52 0.40 -2.57
CA THR A 310 4.65 -1.08 -2.56
C THR A 310 4.97 -1.65 -3.94
N LYS A 311 4.39 -1.06 -5.01
CA LYS A 311 4.67 -1.48 -6.40
C LYS A 311 6.16 -1.42 -6.77
N MET A 312 6.93 -0.49 -6.19
CA MET A 312 8.38 -0.41 -6.39
C MET A 312 9.06 -1.70 -5.93
N LEU A 313 8.70 -2.20 -4.76
CA LEU A 313 9.25 -3.43 -4.22
C LEU A 313 8.81 -4.65 -5.04
N GLU A 314 7.57 -4.67 -5.54
CA GLU A 314 7.05 -5.72 -6.42
C GLU A 314 7.82 -5.76 -7.76
N PHE A 315 8.12 -4.59 -8.34
CA PHE A 315 8.92 -4.49 -9.57
C PHE A 315 10.35 -4.96 -9.36
N MET A 316 11.00 -4.50 -8.30
CA MET A 316 12.33 -4.95 -7.89
C MET A 316 12.35 -6.45 -7.64
N SER A 317 11.36 -6.99 -6.95
CA SER A 317 11.24 -8.44 -6.66
C SER A 317 11.13 -9.28 -7.92
N CYS A 318 10.45 -8.78 -8.97
CA CYS A 318 10.39 -9.41 -10.29
C CYS A 318 11.66 -9.18 -11.14
N GLY A 319 12.70 -8.56 -10.60
CA GLY A 319 13.96 -8.31 -11.29
C GLY A 319 13.86 -7.28 -12.41
N ARG A 320 12.94 -6.31 -12.30
CA ARG A 320 12.79 -5.24 -13.29
C ARG A 320 13.35 -3.92 -12.78
N PRO A 321 14.13 -3.20 -13.59
CA PRO A 321 14.63 -1.88 -13.22
C PRO A 321 13.47 -0.91 -13.06
N VAL A 322 13.57 -0.04 -12.06
CA VAL A 322 12.56 0.97 -11.75
C VAL A 322 13.02 2.33 -12.27
N ILE A 323 12.14 3.02 -13.00
CA ILE A 323 12.29 4.46 -13.23
C ILE A 323 11.40 5.14 -12.20
N LEU A 324 12.02 5.85 -11.26
CA LEU A 324 11.38 6.39 -10.07
C LEU A 324 11.24 7.91 -10.16
N GLY A 325 10.02 8.40 -10.31
CA GLY A 325 9.64 9.80 -10.18
C GLY A 325 9.04 10.08 -8.80
N VAL A 326 9.76 9.74 -7.73
CA VAL A 326 9.39 9.99 -6.33
C VAL A 326 10.65 10.26 -5.54
N ASN A 327 10.71 11.37 -4.83
CA ASN A 327 11.84 11.71 -3.95
C ASN A 327 11.70 11.05 -2.55
N GLY A 328 12.65 11.35 -1.64
CA GLY A 328 12.58 10.94 -0.24
C GLY A 328 12.88 9.46 0.00
N GLN A 329 12.04 8.78 0.79
CA GLN A 329 12.27 7.40 1.25
C GLN A 329 12.37 6.38 0.10
N ALA A 330 11.55 6.52 -0.92
CA ALA A 330 11.57 5.63 -2.08
C ALA A 330 12.88 5.76 -2.87
N ARG A 331 13.37 6.99 -3.06
CA ARG A 331 14.64 7.27 -3.73
C ARG A 331 15.82 6.68 -2.95
N GLN A 332 15.85 6.84 -1.63
CA GLN A 332 16.92 6.27 -0.79
C GLN A 332 17.02 4.75 -0.93
N ILE A 333 15.88 4.05 -0.99
CA ILE A 333 15.88 2.60 -1.23
C ILE A 333 16.38 2.27 -2.63
N LEU A 334 15.89 2.95 -3.67
CA LEU A 334 16.30 2.73 -5.05
C LEU A 334 17.82 2.89 -5.24
N GLU A 335 18.37 3.98 -4.69
CA GLU A 335 19.81 4.30 -4.78
C GLU A 335 20.66 3.30 -3.99
N ARG A 336 20.25 2.95 -2.76
CA ARG A 336 20.93 1.94 -1.94
C ARG A 336 20.93 0.57 -2.60
N ALA A 337 19.81 0.19 -3.18
CA ALA A 337 19.65 -1.07 -3.89
C ALA A 337 20.32 -1.06 -5.28
N LYS A 338 20.70 0.10 -5.82
CA LYS A 338 21.12 0.27 -7.22
C LYS A 338 20.14 -0.40 -8.19
N ALA A 339 18.83 -0.15 -7.99
CA ALA A 339 17.75 -0.90 -8.62
C ALA A 339 17.05 -0.15 -9.77
N GLY A 340 17.53 1.02 -10.14
CA GLY A 340 16.86 1.81 -11.16
C GLY A 340 17.44 3.20 -11.36
N ILE A 341 16.69 4.04 -12.04
CA ILE A 341 17.05 5.43 -12.34
C ILE A 341 16.04 6.36 -11.66
N TYR A 342 16.52 7.28 -10.86
CA TYR A 342 15.70 8.37 -10.33
C TYR A 342 15.56 9.47 -11.38
N VAL A 343 14.34 9.98 -11.51
CA VAL A 343 14.00 11.17 -12.29
C VAL A 343 13.24 12.15 -11.40
N GLU A 344 13.43 13.44 -11.60
CA GLU A 344 12.64 14.43 -10.85
C GLU A 344 11.15 14.22 -11.13
N PRO A 345 10.28 14.21 -10.10
CA PRO A 345 8.84 14.11 -10.29
C PRO A 345 8.31 15.12 -11.31
N GLU A 346 7.36 14.67 -12.15
CA GLU A 346 6.72 15.48 -13.20
C GLU A 346 7.66 15.99 -14.31
N ASN A 347 8.90 15.50 -14.37
CA ASN A 347 9.87 15.86 -15.42
C ASN A 347 9.82 14.87 -16.60
N THR A 348 9.06 15.22 -17.63
CA THR A 348 8.93 14.40 -18.86
C THR A 348 10.24 14.20 -19.60
N SER A 349 11.12 15.22 -19.65
CA SER A 349 12.40 15.10 -20.38
C SER A 349 13.32 14.10 -19.70
N ALA A 350 13.50 14.19 -18.38
CA ALA A 350 14.29 13.24 -17.62
C ALA A 350 13.71 11.81 -17.69
N LEU A 351 12.38 11.68 -17.75
CA LEU A 351 11.74 10.38 -17.95
C LEU A 351 12.08 9.78 -19.32
N CYS A 352 12.01 10.57 -20.40
CA CYS A 352 12.39 10.12 -21.74
C CYS A 352 13.87 9.69 -21.80
N GLU A 353 14.79 10.48 -21.23
CA GLU A 353 16.22 10.16 -21.17
C GLU A 353 16.47 8.84 -20.44
N ALA A 354 15.81 8.62 -19.29
CA ALA A 354 15.93 7.39 -18.52
C ALA A 354 15.42 6.17 -19.29
N ILE A 355 14.31 6.30 -20.02
CA ILE A 355 13.75 5.26 -20.87
C ILE A 355 14.72 4.90 -21.99
N LEU A 356 15.22 5.88 -22.73
CA LEU A 356 16.16 5.68 -23.84
C LEU A 356 17.48 5.05 -23.35
N LYS A 357 17.97 5.48 -22.20
CA LYS A 357 19.18 4.91 -21.58
C LYS A 357 19.01 3.43 -21.28
N LEU A 358 17.86 3.02 -20.68
CA LEU A 358 17.59 1.61 -20.40
C LEU A 358 17.31 0.80 -21.68
N GLN A 359 16.73 1.42 -22.71
CA GLN A 359 16.53 0.78 -24.01
C GLN A 359 17.85 0.45 -24.72
N GLN A 360 18.82 1.37 -24.64
CA GLN A 360 20.10 1.25 -25.33
C GLN A 360 21.15 0.41 -24.58
N GLN A 361 21.00 0.23 -23.26
CA GLN A 361 22.01 -0.38 -22.40
C GLN A 361 21.47 -1.65 -21.70
N ASP A 362 21.50 -2.77 -22.41
CA ASP A 362 21.02 -4.06 -21.91
C ASP A 362 21.70 -4.49 -20.63
N PHE A 363 23.03 -4.40 -20.57
CA PHE A 363 23.80 -4.75 -19.37
C PHE A 363 23.40 -3.92 -18.14
N LEU A 364 23.19 -2.61 -18.31
CA LEU A 364 22.72 -1.75 -17.23
C LEU A 364 21.32 -2.19 -16.75
N ARG A 365 20.40 -2.41 -17.71
CA ARG A 365 19.03 -2.85 -17.42
C ARG A 365 19.00 -4.13 -16.60
N GLU A 366 19.76 -5.14 -17.02
CA GLU A 366 19.85 -6.40 -16.29
C GLU A 366 20.51 -6.29 -14.93
N SER A 367 21.58 -5.50 -14.83
CA SER A 367 22.27 -5.26 -13.56
C SER A 367 21.34 -4.59 -12.54
N LEU A 368 20.63 -3.53 -12.93
CA LEU A 368 19.68 -2.84 -12.05
C LEU A 368 18.54 -3.77 -11.62
N GLY A 369 18.05 -4.63 -12.52
CA GLY A 369 17.02 -5.61 -12.20
C GLY A 369 17.49 -6.65 -11.18
N ARG A 370 18.68 -7.24 -11.37
CA ARG A 370 19.27 -8.20 -10.43
C ARG A 370 19.50 -7.57 -9.05
N ASN A 371 20.14 -6.41 -9.02
CA ASN A 371 20.41 -5.69 -7.76
C ASN A 371 19.12 -5.40 -6.98
N GLY A 372 18.06 -4.97 -7.69
CA GLY A 372 16.75 -4.71 -7.09
C GLY A 372 16.16 -5.95 -6.44
N ARG A 373 16.20 -7.10 -7.15
CA ARG A 373 15.71 -8.36 -6.62
C ARG A 373 16.51 -8.82 -5.40
N ASP A 374 17.83 -8.82 -5.48
CA ASP A 374 18.70 -9.24 -4.39
C ASP A 374 18.45 -8.38 -3.14
N TYR A 375 18.31 -7.06 -3.31
CA TYR A 375 18.03 -6.18 -2.19
C TYR A 375 16.69 -6.50 -1.52
N VAL A 376 15.62 -6.70 -2.31
CA VAL A 376 14.28 -6.95 -1.78
C VAL A 376 14.19 -8.33 -1.12
N VAL A 377 14.74 -9.35 -1.72
CA VAL A 377 14.76 -10.71 -1.15
C VAL A 377 15.46 -10.73 0.19
N ASN A 378 16.59 -10.04 0.31
CA ASN A 378 17.40 -10.06 1.54
C ASN A 378 16.90 -9.12 2.64
N ASN A 379 16.20 -8.02 2.30
CA ASN A 379 15.90 -6.96 3.26
C ASN A 379 14.41 -6.66 3.42
N LEU A 380 13.57 -6.96 2.41
CA LEU A 380 12.17 -6.52 2.36
C LEU A 380 11.24 -7.64 1.88
N SER A 381 11.58 -8.91 2.13
CA SER A 381 10.65 -10.02 1.95
C SER A 381 9.47 -9.89 2.94
N ARG A 382 8.29 -10.34 2.55
CA ARG A 382 7.12 -10.34 3.44
C ARG A 382 7.33 -11.24 4.64
N GLU A 383 7.96 -12.39 4.44
CA GLU A 383 8.33 -13.31 5.51
C GLU A 383 9.22 -12.62 6.55
N GLY A 384 10.29 -11.94 6.11
CA GLY A 384 11.20 -11.21 7.01
C GLY A 384 10.50 -10.08 7.77
N THR A 385 9.66 -9.29 7.09
CA THR A 385 8.91 -8.21 7.75
C THR A 385 7.80 -8.73 8.68
N ALA A 386 7.25 -9.92 8.42
CA ALA A 386 6.29 -10.57 9.32
C ALA A 386 7.00 -11.08 10.60
N ALA A 387 8.20 -11.64 10.47
CA ALA A 387 9.02 -12.06 11.62
C ALA A 387 9.44 -10.85 12.47
N GLU A 388 9.92 -9.77 11.84
CA GLU A 388 10.26 -8.52 12.53
C GLU A 388 9.06 -7.94 13.32
N TYR A 389 7.86 -8.04 12.75
CA TYR A 389 6.66 -7.60 13.44
C TYR A 389 6.34 -8.50 14.64
N LEU A 390 6.48 -9.83 14.52
CA LEU A 390 6.31 -10.77 15.65
C LEU A 390 7.27 -10.45 16.79
N ASP A 391 8.51 -10.09 16.50
CA ASP A 391 9.48 -9.68 17.54
C ASP A 391 9.01 -8.43 18.31
N VAL A 392 8.34 -7.50 17.65
CA VAL A 392 7.70 -6.34 18.30
C VAL A 392 6.57 -6.81 19.21
N LEU A 393 5.70 -7.72 18.75
CA LEU A 393 4.59 -8.26 19.52
C LEU A 393 5.06 -8.99 20.77
N PHE A 394 6.04 -9.89 20.65
CA PHE A 394 6.56 -10.66 21.78
C PHE A 394 7.19 -9.78 22.86
N ARG A 395 7.94 -8.74 22.45
CA ARG A 395 8.52 -7.78 23.40
C ARG A 395 7.44 -7.05 24.21
N LEU A 396 6.28 -6.80 23.63
CA LEU A 396 5.17 -6.09 24.29
C LEU A 396 4.37 -7.02 25.22
N ILE A 397 4.05 -8.22 24.75
CA ILE A 397 3.32 -9.22 25.53
C ILE A 397 4.15 -9.64 26.75
N GLY A 398 5.46 -9.90 26.59
CA GLY A 398 6.37 -10.22 27.67
C GLY A 398 6.45 -9.14 28.75
N LYS A 399 6.50 -7.87 28.38
CA LYS A 399 6.45 -6.73 29.32
C LYS A 399 5.12 -6.63 30.06
N ALA A 400 4.00 -6.89 29.40
CA ALA A 400 2.68 -6.87 30.01
C ALA A 400 2.51 -7.98 31.06
N GLY A 401 3.04 -9.17 30.80
CA GLY A 401 3.04 -10.29 31.75
C GLY A 401 3.83 -9.99 33.05
N HIS A 402 4.96 -9.32 32.93
CA HIS A 402 5.77 -8.92 34.10
C HIS A 402 5.12 -7.83 34.94
N SER A 403 4.42 -6.87 34.31
CA SER A 403 3.74 -5.80 35.03
C SER A 403 2.48 -6.27 35.78
N GLN A 404 1.80 -7.31 35.31
CA GLN A 404 0.66 -7.91 36.01
C GLN A 404 1.07 -8.72 37.23
N ASN A 405 2.20 -9.42 37.17
CA ASN A 405 2.74 -10.17 38.31
C ASN A 405 3.33 -9.27 39.41
N SER A 406 3.86 -8.10 39.07
CA SER A 406 4.36 -7.13 40.05
C SER A 406 3.27 -6.29 40.72
N ALA A 407 2.06 -6.24 40.19
CA ALA A 407 0.90 -5.55 40.77
C ALA A 407 0.03 -6.48 41.65
N ALA A 408 0.29 -7.80 41.59
CA ALA A 408 -0.41 -8.82 42.35
C ALA A 408 0.42 -9.33 43.56
N ALA A 409 1.64 -8.86 43.74
CA ALA A 409 2.52 -9.07 44.90
C ALA A 409 2.59 -7.78 45.76
#